data_8a2475b3b40df599f2f65570970392ff
#
_entry.id   8a2475b3b40df599f2f65570970392ff
#
_cell.length_a   1.000
_cell.length_b   1.000
_cell.length_c   1.000
_cell.angle_alpha   90.00
_cell.angle_beta   90.00
_cell.angle_gamma   90.00
#
_symmetry.space_group_name_H-M   'P 1'
#
loop_
_entity.id
_entity.type
_entity.pdbx_description
1 polymer ?
#
loop_
_entity_poly.entity_id
_entity_poly.type
_entity_poly.pdbx_seq_one_letter_code
_entity_poly.pdbx_strand_id
1 'polypeptide(L)'
;MGVVLVLLIGVLVLIQIGNKKDKKDDGTDTVTYTEALTSFKESEISKVSYQYRDGEKLNYKLIKDIWYNADDEDFPLSSTAFSNNFVTKFVAARTSREVEDADSDDKYGLDDPYLTLEVENLGGIKETFYIGDYNSMLQEYYLKIEGKDKIYTVNTDLLYVCREDMYDYANVESFPAFATDTLNDITINNDGLTVKMVYMENGSETDLIGTCKWFFS
;
A
#
# COMPACT_ATOMS: atom_id res chain seq x y z
N MET A 1 -49.23 33.67 10.25
CA MET A 1 -48.39 32.43 10.23
C MET A 1 -47.02 32.60 9.59
N GLY A 2 -46.81 33.40 8.56
CA GLY A 2 -45.53 33.61 7.89
C GLY A 2 -44.41 34.18 8.76
N VAL A 3 -44.68 35.12 9.68
CA VAL A 3 -43.69 35.77 10.51
C VAL A 3 -43.05 34.82 11.55
N VAL A 4 -43.85 33.88 12.08
CA VAL A 4 -43.37 32.90 13.07
C VAL A 4 -42.43 31.86 12.41
N LEU A 5 -42.71 31.50 11.15
CA LEU A 5 -41.85 30.59 10.38
C LEU A 5 -40.48 31.21 10.06
N VAL A 6 -40.44 32.51 9.71
CA VAL A 6 -39.19 33.24 9.42
C VAL A 6 -38.34 33.36 10.69
N LEU A 7 -38.95 33.59 11.86
CA LEU A 7 -38.24 33.65 13.14
C LEU A 7 -37.69 32.26 13.53
N LEU A 8 -38.45 31.20 13.30
CA LEU A 8 -37.96 29.83 13.58
C LEU A 8 -36.78 29.46 12.68
N ILE A 9 -36.79 29.80 11.39
CA ILE A 9 -35.66 29.59 10.47
C ILE A 9 -34.46 30.42 10.90
N GLY A 10 -34.67 31.68 11.30
CA GLY A 10 -33.59 32.53 11.82
C GLY A 10 -32.91 31.96 13.08
N VAL A 11 -33.68 31.42 14.02
CA VAL A 11 -33.16 30.77 15.23
C VAL A 11 -32.41 29.49 14.89
N LEU A 12 -32.89 28.67 13.97
CA LEU A 12 -32.21 27.44 13.48
C LEU A 12 -30.85 27.77 12.84
N VAL A 13 -30.78 28.82 12.02
CA VAL A 13 -29.52 29.27 11.41
C VAL A 13 -28.55 29.79 12.46
N LEU A 14 -29.01 30.52 13.46
CA LEU A 14 -28.17 31.00 14.56
C LEU A 14 -27.66 29.85 15.45
N ILE A 15 -28.45 28.82 15.68
CA ILE A 15 -28.02 27.61 16.40
C ILE A 15 -26.97 26.84 15.59
N GLN A 16 -27.12 26.72 14.26
CA GLN A 16 -26.13 26.07 13.40
C GLN A 16 -24.81 26.87 13.33
N ILE A 17 -24.87 28.21 13.37
CA ILE A 17 -23.67 29.06 13.39
C ILE A 17 -23.03 29.04 14.78
N GLY A 18 -23.82 29.00 15.86
CA GLY A 18 -23.33 28.90 17.24
C GLY A 18 -22.65 27.58 17.54
N ASN A 19 -23.18 26.45 17.03
CA ASN A 19 -22.58 25.13 17.20
C ASN A 19 -21.28 24.92 16.40
N LYS A 20 -20.92 25.83 15.50
CA LYS A 20 -19.62 25.80 14.83
C LYS A 20 -18.47 26.43 15.64
N LYS A 21 -18.76 27.08 16.75
CA LYS A 21 -17.74 27.81 17.52
C LYS A 21 -17.23 27.14 18.81
N ASP A 22 -17.83 26.04 19.24
CA ASP A 22 -17.42 25.33 20.48
C ASP A 22 -17.13 23.82 20.21
N LYS A 23 -16.38 23.48 19.15
CA LYS A 23 -15.59 22.25 19.19
C LYS A 23 -14.31 22.57 19.96
N LYS A 24 -14.30 22.27 21.25
CA LYS A 24 -13.06 22.04 22.01
C LYS A 24 -12.26 21.04 21.19
N ASP A 25 -11.03 21.46 20.92
CA ASP A 25 -9.95 20.66 20.40
C ASP A 25 -9.71 19.50 21.39
N ASP A 26 -10.40 18.38 21.16
CA ASP A 26 -10.15 17.12 21.85
C ASP A 26 -9.11 16.43 20.98
N GLY A 27 -7.83 16.62 21.29
CA GLY A 27 -6.60 16.25 20.63
C GLY A 27 -6.50 14.89 19.89
N THR A 28 -7.57 14.47 19.25
CA THR A 28 -7.60 13.50 18.19
C THR A 28 -7.51 14.25 16.88
N ASP A 29 -6.30 14.36 16.33
CA ASP A 29 -6.06 14.81 14.97
C ASP A 29 -6.93 13.96 14.03
N THR A 30 -8.13 14.47 13.72
CA THR A 30 -9.02 13.83 12.75
C THR A 30 -8.38 14.08 11.39
N VAL A 31 -7.74 13.06 10.83
CA VAL A 31 -7.20 13.09 9.46
C VAL A 31 -8.35 13.48 8.53
N THR A 32 -8.24 14.62 7.88
CA THR A 32 -9.26 15.09 6.93
C THR A 32 -8.78 14.75 5.54
N TYR A 33 -9.33 13.66 4.97
CA TYR A 33 -9.06 13.28 3.59
C TYR A 33 -9.57 14.37 2.65
N THR A 34 -8.67 14.95 1.85
CA THR A 34 -8.96 16.12 1.03
C THR A 34 -9.53 15.73 -0.33
N GLU A 35 -8.90 14.78 -1.02
CA GLU A 35 -9.36 14.35 -2.35
C GLU A 35 -9.02 12.88 -2.64
N ALA A 36 -9.67 12.31 -3.66
CA ALA A 36 -9.32 10.98 -4.15
C ALA A 36 -7.92 11.02 -4.78
N LEU A 37 -7.14 9.96 -4.57
CA LEU A 37 -5.80 9.85 -5.12
C LEU A 37 -5.83 9.82 -6.64
N THR A 38 -6.74 9.02 -7.21
CA THR A 38 -6.95 8.86 -8.65
C THR A 38 -8.37 9.21 -9.07
N SER A 39 -8.52 9.59 -10.33
CA SER A 39 -9.85 9.75 -10.99
C SER A 39 -10.34 8.47 -11.66
N PHE A 40 -9.49 7.43 -11.76
CA PHE A 40 -9.84 6.19 -12.44
C PHE A 40 -10.75 5.32 -11.57
N LYS A 41 -11.62 4.55 -12.24
CA LYS A 41 -12.36 3.44 -11.63
C LYS A 41 -11.56 2.16 -11.73
N GLU A 42 -11.83 1.20 -10.86
CA GLU A 42 -11.17 -0.10 -10.88
C GLU A 42 -11.22 -0.76 -12.28
N SER A 43 -12.38 -0.72 -12.93
CA SER A 43 -12.59 -1.29 -14.27
C SER A 43 -11.89 -0.55 -15.41
N GLU A 44 -11.30 0.61 -15.13
CA GLU A 44 -10.60 1.43 -16.13
C GLU A 44 -9.08 1.20 -16.08
N ILE A 45 -8.54 0.66 -14.99
CA ILE A 45 -7.10 0.46 -14.83
C ILE A 45 -6.65 -0.74 -15.65
N SER A 46 -5.61 -0.54 -16.46
CA SER A 46 -5.07 -1.57 -17.36
C SER A 46 -3.60 -1.89 -17.11
N LYS A 47 -2.83 -0.96 -16.53
CA LYS A 47 -1.45 -1.18 -16.16
C LYS A 47 -1.14 -0.52 -14.83
N VAL A 48 -0.23 -1.14 -14.11
CA VAL A 48 0.33 -0.65 -12.87
C VAL A 48 1.82 -0.90 -12.88
N SER A 49 2.62 0.08 -12.50
CA SER A 49 4.00 -0.16 -12.18
C SER A 49 4.41 0.66 -10.97
N TYR A 50 5.29 0.10 -10.15
CA TYR A 50 5.86 0.83 -9.04
C TYR A 50 7.29 0.40 -8.76
N GLN A 51 8.04 1.33 -8.20
CA GLN A 51 9.45 1.14 -7.88
C GLN A 51 9.79 1.88 -6.59
N TYR A 52 10.32 1.16 -5.61
CA TYR A 52 11.00 1.76 -4.47
C TYR A 52 12.37 2.30 -4.92
N ARG A 53 12.89 3.32 -4.25
CA ARG A 53 14.13 4.04 -4.62
C ARG A 53 15.29 3.11 -4.99
N ASP A 54 15.55 2.09 -4.17
CA ASP A 54 16.65 1.14 -4.36
C ASP A 54 16.17 -0.24 -4.84
N GLY A 55 14.89 -0.36 -5.20
CA GLY A 55 14.24 -1.62 -5.58
C GLY A 55 14.12 -1.81 -7.08
N GLU A 56 13.74 -3.01 -7.47
CA GLU A 56 13.37 -3.32 -8.84
C GLU A 56 12.00 -2.70 -9.17
N LYS A 57 11.82 -2.33 -10.45
CA LYS A 57 10.53 -1.87 -10.93
C LYS A 57 9.63 -3.08 -11.16
N LEU A 58 8.49 -3.12 -10.49
CA LEU A 58 7.47 -4.15 -10.67
C LEU A 58 6.41 -3.64 -11.64
N ASN A 59 6.09 -4.45 -12.63
CA ASN A 59 5.18 -4.08 -13.70
C ASN A 59 4.05 -5.09 -13.84
N TYR A 60 2.80 -4.62 -13.91
CA TYR A 60 1.60 -5.43 -14.03
C TYR A 60 0.73 -4.91 -15.17
N LYS A 61 0.05 -5.83 -15.88
CA LYS A 61 -0.87 -5.50 -16.97
C LYS A 61 -2.13 -6.36 -16.92
N LEU A 62 -3.23 -5.76 -17.35
CA LEU A 62 -4.52 -6.42 -17.50
C LEU A 62 -4.69 -6.90 -18.96
N ILE A 63 -4.93 -8.19 -19.15
CA ILE A 63 -5.24 -8.79 -20.45
C ILE A 63 -6.52 -9.62 -20.30
N LYS A 64 -7.58 -9.25 -21.02
CA LYS A 64 -8.87 -9.95 -20.97
C LYS A 64 -9.36 -10.21 -19.54
N ASP A 65 -9.36 -9.16 -18.74
CA ASP A 65 -9.80 -9.15 -17.34
C ASP A 65 -8.95 -10.02 -16.37
N ILE A 66 -7.75 -10.42 -16.77
CA ILE A 66 -6.79 -11.15 -15.95
C ILE A 66 -5.51 -10.33 -15.81
N TRP A 67 -5.05 -10.13 -14.58
CA TRP A 67 -3.79 -9.47 -14.28
C TRP A 67 -2.61 -10.42 -14.45
N TYR A 68 -1.55 -9.93 -15.05
CA TYR A 68 -0.28 -10.62 -15.27
C TYR A 68 0.88 -9.77 -14.77
N ASN A 69 1.97 -10.42 -14.40
CA ASN A 69 3.27 -9.75 -14.39
C ASN A 69 3.59 -9.35 -15.83
N ALA A 70 3.92 -8.08 -16.06
CA ALA A 70 4.14 -7.60 -17.43
C ALA A 70 5.49 -8.03 -18.01
N ASP A 71 6.47 -8.33 -17.14
CA ASP A 71 7.82 -8.73 -17.50
C ASP A 71 7.96 -10.25 -17.65
N ASP A 72 7.07 -11.02 -17.00
CA ASP A 72 7.00 -12.50 -17.08
C ASP A 72 5.54 -12.93 -16.99
N GLU A 73 4.90 -13.18 -18.14
CA GLU A 73 3.50 -13.61 -18.20
C GLU A 73 3.29 -15.04 -17.67
N ASP A 74 4.34 -15.85 -17.59
CA ASP A 74 4.28 -17.20 -17.05
C ASP A 74 4.39 -17.23 -15.51
N PHE A 75 4.76 -16.10 -14.90
CA PHE A 75 4.75 -15.96 -13.45
C PHE A 75 3.34 -16.21 -12.88
N PRO A 76 3.18 -17.11 -11.90
CA PRO A 76 1.87 -17.50 -11.37
C PRO A 76 1.23 -16.39 -10.52
N LEU A 77 0.90 -15.24 -11.12
CA LEU A 77 0.25 -14.15 -10.44
C LEU A 77 -1.19 -14.50 -10.06
N SER A 78 -1.57 -14.31 -8.83
CA SER A 78 -2.97 -14.33 -8.41
C SER A 78 -3.69 -13.05 -8.83
N SER A 79 -4.33 -13.07 -10.01
CA SER A 79 -5.09 -11.93 -10.52
C SER A 79 -6.13 -11.40 -9.54
N THR A 80 -6.81 -12.29 -8.82
CA THR A 80 -7.80 -11.92 -7.79
C THR A 80 -7.14 -11.24 -6.60
N ALA A 81 -6.01 -11.77 -6.11
CA ALA A 81 -5.29 -11.17 -4.98
C ALA A 81 -4.75 -9.79 -5.37
N PHE A 82 -4.17 -9.63 -6.57
CA PHE A 82 -3.70 -8.35 -7.08
C PHE A 82 -4.84 -7.34 -7.21
N SER A 83 -5.96 -7.73 -7.84
CA SER A 83 -7.12 -6.84 -7.97
C SER A 83 -7.64 -6.37 -6.61
N ASN A 84 -7.84 -7.27 -5.64
CA ASN A 84 -8.41 -6.93 -4.34
C ASN A 84 -7.43 -6.15 -3.44
N ASN A 85 -6.14 -6.51 -3.47
CA ASN A 85 -5.15 -5.94 -2.56
C ASN A 85 -4.44 -4.72 -3.14
N PHE A 86 -4.37 -4.58 -4.46
CA PHE A 86 -3.84 -3.40 -5.11
C PHE A 86 -4.95 -2.52 -5.67
N VAL A 87 -5.63 -2.94 -6.75
CA VAL A 87 -6.50 -2.07 -7.56
C VAL A 87 -7.61 -1.46 -6.73
N THR A 88 -8.36 -2.28 -5.99
CA THR A 88 -9.47 -1.82 -5.14
C THR A 88 -8.99 -0.84 -4.07
N LYS A 89 -7.88 -1.15 -3.39
CA LYS A 89 -7.35 -0.30 -2.32
C LYS A 89 -6.76 1.01 -2.85
N PHE A 90 -6.06 0.95 -4.00
CA PHE A 90 -5.51 2.14 -4.65
C PHE A 90 -6.63 3.11 -5.07
N VAL A 91 -7.68 2.62 -5.71
CA VAL A 91 -8.83 3.46 -6.12
C VAL A 91 -9.57 4.05 -4.91
N ALA A 92 -9.60 3.33 -3.80
CA ALA A 92 -10.17 3.84 -2.56
C ALA A 92 -9.26 4.84 -1.81
N ALA A 93 -7.97 4.90 -2.16
CA ALA A 93 -6.99 5.74 -1.46
C ALA A 93 -7.29 7.23 -1.64
N ARG A 94 -6.94 7.98 -0.61
CA ARG A 94 -7.15 9.44 -0.56
C ARG A 94 -5.94 10.13 0.04
N THR A 95 -5.73 11.38 -0.36
CA THR A 95 -4.78 12.27 0.31
C THR A 95 -5.28 12.57 1.72
N SER A 96 -4.36 12.72 2.68
CA SER A 96 -4.72 13.06 4.06
C SER A 96 -4.94 14.56 4.20
N ARG A 97 -3.96 15.34 3.76
CA ARG A 97 -4.00 16.81 3.83
C ARG A 97 -3.16 17.43 2.72
N GLU A 98 -3.40 18.67 2.39
CA GLU A 98 -2.56 19.51 1.55
C GLU A 98 -1.50 20.19 2.42
N VAL A 99 -0.27 20.29 1.93
CA VAL A 99 0.80 21.04 2.59
C VAL A 99 0.67 22.51 2.16
N GLU A 100 0.23 23.36 3.08
CA GLU A 100 0.11 24.80 2.83
C GLU A 100 1.50 25.43 2.70
N ASP A 101 1.65 26.41 1.80
CA ASP A 101 2.91 27.14 1.56
C ASP A 101 4.12 26.19 1.39
N ALA A 102 3.94 25.13 0.60
CA ALA A 102 4.96 24.10 0.41
C ALA A 102 6.25 24.71 -0.15
N ASP A 103 7.38 24.26 0.41
CA ASP A 103 8.73 24.53 -0.08
C ASP A 103 9.04 23.72 -1.36
N SER A 104 10.31 23.77 -1.81
CA SER A 104 10.80 22.96 -2.93
C SER A 104 10.74 21.45 -2.63
N ASP A 105 10.61 20.64 -3.69
CA ASP A 105 10.42 19.18 -3.64
C ASP A 105 11.49 18.45 -2.81
N ASP A 106 12.73 18.95 -2.81
CA ASP A 106 13.86 18.40 -2.04
C ASP A 106 13.63 18.40 -0.52
N LYS A 107 12.78 19.30 -0.01
CA LYS A 107 12.42 19.35 1.43
C LYS A 107 11.52 18.20 1.88
N TYR A 108 10.93 17.53 0.92
CA TYR A 108 9.94 16.47 1.14
C TYR A 108 10.41 15.12 0.56
N GLY A 109 11.66 15.04 0.04
CA GLY A 109 12.20 13.86 -0.61
C GLY A 109 11.48 13.51 -1.92
N LEU A 110 10.89 14.51 -2.60
CA LEU A 110 10.12 14.32 -3.82
C LEU A 110 10.95 14.49 -5.10
N ASP A 111 12.17 15.00 -4.99
CA ASP A 111 13.18 15.06 -6.06
C ASP A 111 13.88 13.69 -6.26
N ASP A 112 13.93 12.86 -5.20
CA ASP A 112 14.37 11.47 -5.22
C ASP A 112 13.37 10.62 -4.41
N PRO A 113 12.19 10.31 -4.96
CA PRO A 113 11.09 9.74 -4.20
C PRO A 113 11.40 8.36 -3.64
N TYR A 114 10.92 8.10 -2.41
CA TYR A 114 11.01 6.78 -1.78
C TYR A 114 10.28 5.70 -2.58
N LEU A 115 9.14 6.06 -3.19
CA LEU A 115 8.33 5.19 -4.04
C LEU A 115 7.76 6.00 -5.20
N THR A 116 7.94 5.50 -6.41
CA THR A 116 7.23 5.99 -7.62
C THR A 116 6.18 4.97 -8.02
N LEU A 117 4.94 5.42 -8.18
CA LEU A 117 3.81 4.60 -8.62
C LEU A 117 3.22 5.20 -9.90
N GLU A 118 3.06 4.39 -10.94
CA GLU A 118 2.42 4.75 -12.19
C GLU A 118 1.19 3.86 -12.41
N VAL A 119 0.08 4.46 -12.80
CA VAL A 119 -1.16 3.75 -13.15
C VAL A 119 -1.64 4.24 -14.51
N GLU A 120 -1.96 3.32 -15.41
CA GLU A 120 -2.47 3.63 -16.75
C GLU A 120 -3.86 3.03 -16.92
N ASN A 121 -4.77 3.80 -17.51
CA ASN A 121 -6.11 3.32 -17.78
C ASN A 121 -6.21 2.66 -19.18
N LEU A 122 -7.36 2.05 -19.48
CA LEU A 122 -7.66 1.42 -20.79
C LEU A 122 -7.57 2.39 -21.98
N GLY A 123 -7.71 3.69 -21.73
CA GLY A 123 -7.56 4.75 -22.74
C GLY A 123 -6.11 5.21 -22.95
N GLY A 124 -5.13 4.65 -22.23
CA GLY A 124 -3.73 5.02 -22.30
C GLY A 124 -3.39 6.30 -21.52
N ILE A 125 -4.31 6.82 -20.71
CA ILE A 125 -4.04 7.95 -19.81
C ILE A 125 -3.29 7.43 -18.61
N LYS A 126 -2.18 8.11 -18.26
CA LYS A 126 -1.30 7.74 -17.17
C LYS A 126 -1.39 8.77 -16.04
N GLU A 127 -1.40 8.30 -14.82
CA GLU A 127 -1.20 9.08 -13.60
C GLU A 127 0.06 8.57 -12.89
N THR A 128 0.91 9.50 -12.43
CA THR A 128 2.16 9.19 -11.71
C THR A 128 2.12 9.84 -10.33
N PHE A 129 2.52 9.08 -9.33
CA PHE A 129 2.52 9.46 -7.92
C PHE A 129 3.94 9.31 -7.37
N TYR A 130 4.47 10.37 -6.82
CA TYR A 130 5.77 10.40 -6.16
C TYR A 130 5.56 10.47 -4.66
N ILE A 131 5.97 9.43 -3.95
CA ILE A 131 5.90 9.35 -2.50
C ILE A 131 7.30 9.62 -1.96
N GLY A 132 7.44 10.71 -1.20
CA GLY A 132 8.70 11.20 -0.67
C GLY A 132 8.99 10.69 0.74
N ASP A 133 9.52 11.58 1.58
CA ASP A 133 9.95 11.26 2.93
C ASP A 133 8.78 11.03 3.90
N TYR A 134 9.05 10.24 4.94
CA TYR A 134 8.13 10.00 6.04
C TYR A 134 8.20 11.12 7.07
N ASN A 135 7.07 11.74 7.37
CA ASN A 135 6.92 12.70 8.46
C ASN A 135 6.53 11.98 9.75
N SER A 136 7.47 11.85 10.67
CA SER A 136 7.26 11.12 11.92
C SER A 136 6.27 11.80 12.89
N MET A 137 6.07 13.11 12.78
CA MET A 137 5.10 13.84 13.60
C MET A 137 3.66 13.58 13.13
N LEU A 138 3.46 13.54 11.80
CA LEU A 138 2.15 13.28 11.19
C LEU A 138 1.87 11.80 11.04
N GLN A 139 2.90 10.95 11.08
CA GLN A 139 2.86 9.53 10.73
C GLN A 139 2.36 9.29 9.29
N GLU A 140 2.75 10.15 8.38
CA GLU A 140 2.32 10.18 6.98
C GLU A 140 3.54 10.39 6.07
N TYR A 141 3.40 10.01 4.80
CA TYR A 141 4.38 10.30 3.77
C TYR A 141 3.97 11.53 2.96
N TYR A 142 4.95 12.29 2.48
CA TYR A 142 4.69 13.33 1.50
C TYR A 142 4.38 12.71 0.14
N LEU A 143 3.49 13.35 -0.60
CA LEU A 143 2.99 12.88 -1.89
C LEU A 143 2.92 14.05 -2.88
N LYS A 144 3.42 13.82 -4.08
CA LYS A 144 3.19 14.66 -5.26
C LYS A 144 2.53 13.85 -6.35
N ILE A 145 1.54 14.43 -7.01
CA ILE A 145 0.88 13.84 -8.18
C ILE A 145 1.41 14.58 -9.40
N GLU A 146 1.89 13.87 -10.40
CA GLU A 146 2.42 14.45 -11.63
C GLU A 146 1.41 15.42 -12.27
N GLY A 147 1.88 16.60 -12.69
CA GLY A 147 1.03 17.63 -13.27
C GLY A 147 0.20 18.43 -12.29
N LYS A 148 0.30 18.18 -10.98
CA LYS A 148 -0.26 19.03 -9.92
C LYS A 148 0.85 19.80 -9.23
N ASP A 149 0.62 21.09 -8.97
CA ASP A 149 1.58 21.96 -8.26
C ASP A 149 1.56 21.79 -6.73
N LYS A 150 0.59 21.02 -6.23
CA LYS A 150 0.36 20.81 -4.80
C LYS A 150 1.12 19.62 -4.26
N ILE A 151 1.60 19.77 -3.03
CA ILE A 151 2.13 18.66 -2.23
C ILE A 151 1.06 18.25 -1.20
N TYR A 152 0.92 16.97 -1.03
CA TYR A 152 -0.03 16.37 -0.09
C TYR A 152 0.70 15.51 0.92
N THR A 153 -0.02 15.03 1.93
CA THR A 153 0.39 13.86 2.70
C THR A 153 -0.56 12.70 2.44
N VAL A 154 -0.06 11.50 2.63
CA VAL A 154 -0.81 10.25 2.51
C VAL A 154 -0.43 9.32 3.66
N ASN A 155 -1.40 8.57 4.16
CA ASN A 155 -1.13 7.60 5.22
C ASN A 155 -0.28 6.42 4.72
N THR A 156 0.22 5.61 5.64
CA THR A 156 1.07 4.45 5.35
C THR A 156 0.35 3.35 4.58
N ASP A 157 -0.99 3.35 4.52
CA ASP A 157 -1.78 2.30 3.88
C ASP A 157 -1.49 2.22 2.38
N LEU A 158 -1.18 3.37 1.72
CA LEU A 158 -0.81 3.38 0.31
C LEU A 158 0.45 2.56 0.05
N LEU A 159 1.43 2.60 0.95
CA LEU A 159 2.66 1.82 0.79
C LEU A 159 2.39 0.32 0.95
N TYR A 160 1.45 -0.06 1.83
CA TYR A 160 1.04 -1.47 1.97
C TYR A 160 0.32 -2.01 0.72
N VAL A 161 -0.20 -1.13 -0.13
CA VAL A 161 -0.74 -1.50 -1.44
C VAL A 161 0.37 -1.86 -2.41
N CYS A 162 1.47 -1.07 -2.42
CA CYS A 162 2.65 -1.33 -3.24
C CYS A 162 3.57 -2.31 -2.51
N ARG A 163 3.47 -3.60 -2.84
CA ARG A 163 4.33 -4.62 -2.27
C ARG A 163 5.74 -4.51 -2.83
N GLU A 164 6.75 -4.74 -1.99
CA GLU A 164 8.15 -4.71 -2.42
C GLU A 164 8.54 -5.93 -3.26
N ASP A 165 7.78 -7.03 -3.13
CA ASP A 165 8.03 -8.29 -3.81
C ASP A 165 6.78 -8.75 -4.58
N MET A 166 6.98 -9.18 -5.84
CA MET A 166 5.92 -9.75 -6.66
C MET A 166 5.37 -11.08 -6.09
N TYR A 167 6.19 -11.80 -5.32
CA TYR A 167 5.79 -13.07 -4.69
C TYR A 167 4.68 -12.90 -3.65
N ASP A 168 4.47 -11.69 -3.11
CA ASP A 168 3.31 -11.37 -2.26
C ASP A 168 1.96 -11.60 -2.96
N TYR A 169 1.97 -11.55 -4.30
CA TYR A 169 0.81 -11.80 -5.14
C TYR A 169 0.86 -13.15 -5.87
N ALA A 170 1.85 -13.99 -5.59
CA ALA A 170 1.98 -15.26 -6.29
C ALA A 170 0.88 -16.25 -5.88
N ASN A 171 0.34 -16.95 -6.88
CA ASN A 171 -0.54 -18.09 -6.67
C ASN A 171 0.30 -19.36 -6.65
N VAL A 172 1.04 -19.57 -5.56
CA VAL A 172 1.88 -20.74 -5.39
C VAL A 172 1.06 -21.92 -4.90
N GLU A 173 1.38 -23.11 -5.38
CA GLU A 173 0.79 -24.33 -4.87
C GLU A 173 1.12 -24.46 -3.36
N SER A 174 0.11 -24.77 -2.57
CA SER A 174 0.34 -25.07 -1.16
C SER A 174 1.07 -26.41 -1.03
N PHE A 175 2.09 -26.46 -0.19
CA PHE A 175 2.68 -27.73 0.20
C PHE A 175 1.61 -28.67 0.77
N PRO A 176 1.69 -29.98 0.50
CA PRO A 176 0.84 -30.94 1.20
C PRO A 176 0.97 -30.75 2.72
N ALA A 177 -0.15 -30.86 3.42
CA ALA A 177 -0.11 -30.80 4.87
C ALA A 177 0.70 -32.01 5.40
N PHE A 178 1.83 -31.75 6.01
CA PHE A 178 2.61 -32.76 6.72
C PHE A 178 2.29 -32.64 8.22
N ALA A 179 2.19 -33.78 8.88
CA ALA A 179 2.26 -33.79 10.33
C ALA A 179 3.73 -33.49 10.72
N THR A 180 3.93 -32.42 11.47
CA THR A 180 5.30 -31.94 11.83
C THR A 180 6.10 -32.96 12.60
N ASP A 181 5.43 -33.89 13.32
CA ASP A 181 6.04 -34.99 14.07
C ASP A 181 6.51 -36.15 13.18
N THR A 182 6.19 -36.15 11.88
CA THR A 182 6.62 -37.17 10.92
C THR A 182 7.76 -36.70 10.01
N LEU A 183 8.13 -35.43 10.07
CA LEU A 183 9.22 -34.88 9.29
C LEU A 183 10.57 -35.16 9.97
N ASN A 184 11.44 -35.88 9.28
CA ASN A 184 12.80 -36.20 9.78
C ASN A 184 13.88 -35.37 9.09
N ASP A 185 13.69 -35.04 7.82
CA ASP A 185 14.60 -34.17 7.07
C ASP A 185 13.85 -33.35 6.01
N ILE A 186 14.45 -32.24 5.64
CA ILE A 186 14.00 -31.38 4.54
C ILE A 186 15.23 -31.08 3.68
N THR A 187 15.14 -31.37 2.39
CA THR A 187 16.19 -31.04 1.42
C THR A 187 15.61 -30.11 0.36
N ILE A 188 16.20 -28.94 0.22
CA ILE A 188 15.84 -27.94 -0.78
C ILE A 188 16.96 -27.87 -1.81
N ASN A 189 16.65 -28.12 -3.08
CA ASN A 189 17.57 -27.95 -4.19
C ASN A 189 17.06 -26.77 -5.05
N ASN A 190 17.88 -25.76 -5.18
CA ASN A 190 17.58 -24.61 -6.00
C ASN A 190 18.83 -24.20 -6.78
N ASP A 191 18.78 -24.30 -8.10
CA ASP A 191 19.79 -23.80 -9.04
C ASP A 191 21.25 -24.18 -8.68
N GLY A 192 21.44 -25.45 -8.29
CA GLY A 192 22.75 -25.99 -7.89
C GLY A 192 23.11 -25.78 -6.42
N LEU A 193 22.32 -25.03 -5.65
CA LEU A 193 22.42 -24.93 -4.21
C LEU A 193 21.54 -25.99 -3.56
N THR A 194 22.14 -26.81 -2.68
CA THR A 194 21.40 -27.76 -1.84
C THR A 194 21.49 -27.34 -0.39
N VAL A 195 20.32 -27.14 0.23
CA VAL A 195 20.20 -26.91 1.67
C VAL A 195 19.51 -28.11 2.28
N LYS A 196 20.12 -28.71 3.30
CA LYS A 196 19.54 -29.81 4.04
C LYS A 196 19.37 -29.45 5.51
N MET A 197 18.18 -29.73 6.06
CA MET A 197 17.88 -29.63 7.47
C MET A 197 17.46 -30.99 8.00
N VAL A 198 17.93 -31.36 9.18
CA VAL A 198 17.65 -32.65 9.83
C VAL A 198 17.06 -32.38 11.20
N TYR A 199 16.01 -33.14 11.54
CA TYR A 199 15.40 -33.13 12.86
C TYR A 199 16.21 -34.01 13.82
N MET A 200 16.57 -33.47 15.01
CA MET A 200 17.24 -34.18 16.06
C MET A 200 16.44 -34.03 17.37
N GLU A 201 15.81 -35.11 17.81
CA GLU A 201 14.92 -35.08 18.97
C GLU A 201 15.64 -34.59 20.26
N ASN A 202 16.89 -34.96 20.43
CA ASN A 202 17.71 -34.61 21.59
C ASN A 202 18.54 -33.32 21.38
N GLY A 203 18.32 -32.61 20.28
CA GLY A 203 19.11 -31.43 19.90
C GLY A 203 20.50 -31.82 19.36
N SER A 204 21.38 -30.84 19.22
CA SER A 204 22.79 -31.01 18.80
C SER A 204 23.72 -30.56 19.91
N GLU A 205 24.90 -31.18 19.99
CA GLU A 205 25.97 -30.77 20.93
C GLU A 205 26.40 -29.30 20.70
N THR A 206 26.11 -28.73 19.51
CA THR A 206 26.41 -27.34 19.17
C THR A 206 25.25 -26.39 19.46
N ASP A 207 24.10 -26.90 19.92
CA ASP A 207 22.96 -26.08 20.28
C ASP A 207 23.17 -25.42 21.65
N LEU A 208 23.61 -24.17 21.64
CA LEU A 208 23.86 -23.38 22.84
C LEU A 208 22.59 -23.05 23.63
N ILE A 209 21.42 -23.16 23.04
CA ILE A 209 20.13 -22.79 23.65
C ILE A 209 19.38 -24.03 24.16
N GLY A 210 19.71 -25.23 23.63
CA GLY A 210 19.09 -26.51 24.00
C GLY A 210 17.63 -26.67 23.61
N THR A 211 17.11 -25.75 22.77
CA THR A 211 15.69 -25.70 22.37
C THR A 211 15.47 -25.98 20.89
N CYS A 212 16.52 -25.86 20.06
CA CYS A 212 16.44 -26.14 18.64
C CYS A 212 16.33 -27.64 18.37
N LYS A 213 15.53 -28.02 17.41
CA LYS A 213 15.33 -29.39 16.95
C LYS A 213 15.70 -29.60 15.49
N TRP A 214 15.84 -28.54 14.72
CA TRP A 214 16.19 -28.56 13.31
C TRP A 214 17.56 -27.96 13.09
N PHE A 215 18.45 -28.68 12.41
CA PHE A 215 19.83 -28.30 12.18
C PHE A 215 20.20 -28.44 10.71
N PHE A 216 20.99 -27.52 10.21
CA PHE A 216 21.64 -27.66 8.90
C PHE A 216 22.66 -28.81 8.93
N SER A 217 22.69 -29.60 7.87
CA SER A 217 23.63 -30.72 7.74
C SER A 217 24.44 -30.64 6.44
#